data_7b548bd3359089d77a3647d49a5208a6
#
_entry.id   7b548bd3359089d77a3647d49a5208a6
#
_cell.length_a   1.000
_cell.length_b   1.000
_cell.length_c   1.000
_cell.angle_alpha   90.00
_cell.angle_beta   90.00
_cell.angle_gamma   90.00
#
_symmetry.space_group_name_H-M   'P 1'
#
loop_
_entity.id
_entity.type
_entity.pdbx_description
1 polymer ?
#
loop_
_entity_poly.entity_id
_entity_poly.type
_entity_poly.pdbx_seq_one_letter_code
_entity_poly.pdbx_strand_id
1 'polypeptide(L)'
;MRELTYQIPKPVTLADIESLIADYAQAAENAITAGFDGVEIHGANGYLIDQFLHYSSNQRTDEYGITPENMSRFPLAVVDAIIARIGSKRTALRVSPGAYFNMATDPKDRAVFDYLLPELDKRSLAFLHIGIFDDAMDFDYLGGSASSYVRANS
;
A
#
# COMPACT_ATOMS: atom_id res chain seq x y z
N MET A 1 25.89 18.65 11.58
CA MET A 1 25.07 17.47 11.22
C MET A 1 26.01 16.45 10.59
N ARG A 2 25.93 15.17 10.98
CA ARG A 2 26.76 14.11 10.38
C ARG A 2 26.09 13.71 9.06
N GLU A 3 26.82 13.77 7.97
CA GLU A 3 26.37 13.31 6.67
C GLU A 3 26.19 11.79 6.72
N LEU A 4 24.98 11.28 6.50
CA LEU A 4 24.69 9.85 6.48
C LEU A 4 24.77 9.38 5.03
N THR A 5 25.67 8.45 4.74
CA THR A 5 25.71 7.78 3.44
C THR A 5 24.74 6.63 3.44
N TYR A 6 23.70 6.70 2.61
CA TYR A 6 22.73 5.61 2.44
C TYR A 6 23.30 4.59 1.42
N GLN A 7 23.01 3.32 1.67
CA GLN A 7 23.31 2.26 0.70
C GLN A 7 22.31 2.35 -0.48
N ILE A 8 22.78 1.96 -1.67
CA ILE A 8 21.88 1.84 -2.83
C ILE A 8 20.86 0.72 -2.53
N PRO A 9 19.56 1.00 -2.62
CA PRO A 9 18.53 -0.01 -2.38
C PRO A 9 18.65 -1.17 -3.36
N LYS A 10 18.44 -2.40 -2.88
CA LYS A 10 18.36 -3.58 -3.73
C LYS A 10 16.91 -3.84 -4.09
N PRO A 11 16.56 -3.99 -5.38
CA PRO A 11 15.22 -4.40 -5.78
C PRO A 11 14.89 -5.79 -5.21
N VAL A 12 13.65 -5.97 -4.72
CA VAL A 12 13.18 -7.28 -4.25
C VAL A 12 13.02 -8.24 -5.44
N THR A 13 13.44 -9.49 -5.25
CA THR A 13 13.24 -10.57 -6.23
C THR A 13 11.83 -11.18 -6.09
N LEU A 14 11.43 -12.06 -7.01
CA LEU A 14 10.16 -12.80 -6.88
C LEU A 14 10.15 -13.67 -5.62
N ALA A 15 11.28 -14.32 -5.30
CA ALA A 15 11.41 -15.11 -4.07
C ALA A 15 11.33 -14.23 -2.81
N ASP A 16 11.89 -13.01 -2.84
CA ASP A 16 11.73 -12.05 -1.72
C ASP A 16 10.26 -11.64 -1.55
N ILE A 17 9.52 -11.45 -2.65
CA ILE A 17 8.08 -11.11 -2.61
C ILE A 17 7.27 -12.23 -1.94
N GLU A 18 7.49 -13.49 -2.32
CA GLU A 18 6.82 -14.65 -1.70
C GLU A 18 7.13 -14.73 -0.20
N SER A 19 8.39 -14.56 0.18
CA SER A 19 8.80 -14.55 1.59
C SER A 19 8.16 -13.41 2.36
N LEU A 20 8.16 -12.20 1.80
CA LEU A 20 7.55 -11.01 2.44
C LEU A 20 6.06 -11.19 2.67
N ILE A 21 5.31 -11.75 1.71
CA ILE A 21 3.87 -12.03 1.89
C ILE A 21 3.65 -12.96 3.10
N ALA A 22 4.46 -14.02 3.21
CA ALA A 22 4.39 -14.95 4.34
C ALA A 22 4.76 -14.29 5.66
N ASP A 23 5.80 -13.44 5.68
CA ASP A 23 6.28 -12.72 6.87
C ASP A 23 5.24 -11.71 7.37
N TYR A 24 4.57 -10.97 6.47
CA TYR A 24 3.47 -10.07 6.84
C TYR A 24 2.31 -10.84 7.49
N ALA A 25 1.92 -11.97 6.92
CA ALA A 25 0.86 -12.81 7.48
C ALA A 25 1.25 -13.38 8.86
N GLN A 26 2.49 -13.82 9.02
CA GLN A 26 3.01 -14.31 10.30
C GLN A 26 3.09 -13.20 11.35
N ALA A 27 3.51 -12.00 10.96
CA ALA A 27 3.54 -10.84 11.86
C ALA A 27 2.14 -10.46 12.36
N ALA A 28 1.13 -10.52 11.50
CA ALA A 28 -0.26 -10.29 11.89
C ALA A 28 -0.77 -11.34 12.90
N GLU A 29 -0.49 -12.62 12.66
CA GLU A 29 -0.85 -13.70 13.60
C GLU A 29 -0.15 -13.53 14.96
N ASN A 30 1.12 -13.14 14.96
CA ASN A 30 1.87 -12.86 16.19
C ASN A 30 1.25 -11.68 16.97
N ALA A 31 0.79 -10.63 16.26
CA ALA A 31 0.13 -9.50 16.91
C ALA A 31 -1.17 -9.93 17.61
N ILE A 32 -2.02 -10.73 16.96
CA ILE A 32 -3.24 -11.26 17.58
C ILE A 32 -2.91 -12.16 18.77
N THR A 33 -1.89 -13.01 18.64
CA THR A 33 -1.43 -13.89 19.74
C THR A 33 -0.92 -13.08 20.93
N ALA A 34 -0.31 -11.93 20.67
CA ALA A 34 0.15 -10.98 21.70
C ALA A 34 -1.01 -10.18 22.36
N GLY A 35 -2.25 -10.32 21.88
CA GLY A 35 -3.45 -9.70 22.47
C GLY A 35 -3.88 -8.40 21.79
N PHE A 36 -3.36 -8.04 20.62
CA PHE A 36 -3.90 -6.92 19.83
C PHE A 36 -5.23 -7.30 19.17
N ASP A 37 -6.12 -6.32 18.99
CA ASP A 37 -7.44 -6.52 18.38
C ASP A 37 -7.39 -6.69 16.87
N GLY A 38 -6.40 -6.12 16.21
CA GLY A 38 -6.18 -6.15 14.77
C GLY A 38 -4.84 -5.55 14.38
N VAL A 39 -4.60 -5.46 13.08
CA VAL A 39 -3.38 -4.86 12.50
C VAL A 39 -3.73 -3.87 11.40
N GLU A 40 -2.90 -2.83 11.25
CA GLU A 40 -2.91 -1.94 10.11
C GLU A 40 -1.65 -2.17 9.26
N ILE A 41 -1.84 -2.55 8.01
CA ILE A 41 -0.76 -2.73 7.05
C ILE A 41 -0.28 -1.34 6.61
N HIS A 42 1.01 -1.07 6.73
CA HIS A 42 1.58 0.20 6.29
C HIS A 42 1.88 0.17 4.79
N GLY A 43 0.90 0.57 3.99
CA GLY A 43 0.99 0.71 2.53
C GLY A 43 1.03 2.17 2.07
N ALA A 44 1.78 3.03 2.78
CA ALA A 44 1.78 4.47 2.61
C ALA A 44 3.18 5.08 2.77
N ASN A 45 3.30 6.38 2.50
CA ASN A 45 4.44 7.25 2.83
C ASN A 45 5.77 6.86 2.17
N GLY A 46 5.74 6.18 1.02
CA GLY A 46 6.93 5.79 0.27
C GLY A 46 7.69 4.59 0.83
N TYR A 47 7.06 3.81 1.72
CA TYR A 47 7.64 2.56 2.21
C TYR A 47 7.28 1.37 1.31
N LEU A 48 7.74 0.17 1.63
CA LEU A 48 7.82 -0.98 0.75
C LEU A 48 6.54 -1.23 -0.08
N ILE A 49 5.37 -1.32 0.55
CA ILE A 49 4.11 -1.61 -0.16
C ILE A 49 3.72 -0.44 -1.07
N ASP A 50 3.85 0.80 -0.57
CA ASP A 50 3.54 2.01 -1.33
C ASP A 50 4.43 2.16 -2.57
N GLN A 51 5.70 1.72 -2.49
CA GLN A 51 6.64 1.74 -3.62
C GLN A 51 6.18 0.89 -4.81
N PHE A 52 5.36 -0.11 -4.60
CA PHE A 52 4.75 -0.88 -5.69
C PHE A 52 3.60 -0.13 -6.38
N LEU A 53 2.97 0.81 -5.69
CA LEU A 53 1.75 1.50 -6.14
C LEU A 53 2.03 2.78 -6.95
N HIS A 54 3.28 3.23 -7.01
CA HIS A 54 3.65 4.48 -7.66
C HIS A 54 4.62 4.28 -8.82
N TYR A 55 4.33 4.88 -9.98
CA TYR A 55 5.19 4.83 -11.16
C TYR A 55 6.55 5.46 -10.95
N SER A 56 6.67 6.42 -10.02
CA SER A 56 7.96 7.05 -9.68
C SER A 56 8.96 6.08 -9.04
N SER A 57 8.49 5.03 -8.37
CA SER A 57 9.32 4.04 -7.67
C SER A 57 9.27 2.64 -8.29
N ASN A 58 8.10 2.21 -8.79
CA ASN A 58 7.93 0.89 -9.38
C ASN A 58 8.43 0.88 -10.84
N GLN A 59 9.70 0.52 -11.03
CA GLN A 59 10.34 0.39 -12.33
C GLN A 59 10.38 -1.07 -12.83
N ARG A 60 9.56 -1.96 -12.24
CA ARG A 60 9.53 -3.38 -12.60
C ARG A 60 8.89 -3.59 -13.96
N THR A 61 9.37 -4.62 -14.67
CA THR A 61 8.87 -5.03 -16.00
C THR A 61 8.24 -6.41 -15.98
N ASP A 62 8.08 -6.99 -14.78
CA ASP A 62 7.43 -8.28 -14.55
C ASP A 62 5.97 -8.13 -14.10
N GLU A 63 5.40 -9.21 -13.58
CA GLU A 63 4.01 -9.30 -13.12
C GLU A 63 3.67 -8.44 -11.89
N TYR A 64 4.62 -7.67 -11.36
CA TYR A 64 4.45 -6.72 -10.26
C TYR A 64 4.66 -5.25 -10.69
N GLY A 65 4.71 -4.97 -12.01
CA GLY A 65 4.91 -3.64 -12.56
C GLY A 65 4.12 -3.38 -13.83
N ILE A 66 4.38 -2.22 -14.47
CA ILE A 66 3.86 -1.78 -15.77
C ILE A 66 2.38 -1.38 -15.73
N THR A 67 1.47 -2.24 -15.26
CA THR A 67 0.02 -2.01 -15.29
C THR A 67 -0.53 -1.79 -13.88
N PRO A 68 -1.63 -1.04 -13.73
CA PRO A 68 -2.32 -0.87 -12.45
C PRO A 68 -2.60 -2.18 -11.72
N GLU A 69 -3.07 -3.19 -12.44
CA GLU A 69 -3.33 -4.53 -11.90
C GLU A 69 -2.06 -5.18 -11.34
N ASN A 70 -0.98 -5.18 -12.12
CA ASN A 70 0.29 -5.78 -11.70
C ASN A 70 0.92 -5.01 -10.52
N MET A 71 0.86 -3.67 -10.55
CA MET A 71 1.37 -2.83 -9.45
C MET A 71 0.60 -3.05 -8.15
N SER A 72 -0.69 -3.37 -8.24
CA SER A 72 -1.54 -3.70 -7.09
C SER A 72 -1.39 -5.14 -6.59
N ARG A 73 -0.76 -6.03 -7.35
CA ARG A 73 -0.66 -7.47 -7.06
C ARG A 73 0.00 -7.77 -5.71
N PHE A 74 1.15 -7.18 -5.43
CA PHE A 74 1.85 -7.40 -4.16
C PHE A 74 1.06 -6.87 -2.95
N PRO A 75 0.58 -5.60 -2.93
CA PRO A 75 -0.28 -5.11 -1.88
C PRO A 75 -1.51 -5.99 -1.61
N LEU A 76 -2.21 -6.41 -2.66
CA LEU A 76 -3.39 -7.27 -2.53
C LEU A 76 -3.04 -8.66 -2.00
N ALA A 77 -1.93 -9.25 -2.43
CA ALA A 77 -1.46 -10.55 -1.94
C ALA A 77 -1.11 -10.50 -0.43
N VAL A 78 -0.49 -9.41 0.04
CA VAL A 78 -0.24 -9.18 1.47
C VAL A 78 -1.54 -9.09 2.25
N VAL A 79 -2.50 -8.29 1.75
CA VAL A 79 -3.84 -8.16 2.37
C VAL A 79 -4.53 -9.51 2.46
N ASP A 80 -4.58 -10.28 1.37
CA ASP A 80 -5.24 -11.58 1.29
C ASP A 80 -4.58 -12.61 2.24
N ALA A 81 -3.26 -12.63 2.33
CA ALA A 81 -2.53 -13.52 3.22
C ALA A 81 -2.79 -13.20 4.71
N ILE A 82 -2.89 -11.91 5.07
CA ILE A 82 -3.24 -11.49 6.43
C ILE A 82 -4.69 -11.84 6.74
N ILE A 83 -5.64 -11.54 5.83
CA ILE A 83 -7.05 -11.89 5.99
C ILE A 83 -7.23 -13.40 6.23
N ALA A 84 -6.48 -14.23 5.52
CA ALA A 84 -6.53 -15.69 5.69
C ALA A 84 -6.10 -16.14 7.11
N ARG A 85 -5.26 -15.37 7.81
CA ARG A 85 -4.78 -15.67 9.16
C ARG A 85 -5.66 -15.11 10.28
N ILE A 86 -6.09 -13.85 10.15
CA ILE A 86 -6.72 -13.12 11.26
C ILE A 86 -8.14 -12.62 10.95
N GLY A 87 -8.60 -12.74 9.70
CA GLY A 87 -9.89 -12.27 9.22
C GLY A 87 -9.92 -10.80 8.80
N SER A 88 -10.81 -10.47 7.86
CA SER A 88 -10.91 -9.13 7.26
C SER A 88 -11.23 -8.04 8.29
N LYS A 89 -12.07 -8.33 9.29
CA LYS A 89 -12.50 -7.37 10.31
C LYS A 89 -11.40 -7.00 11.32
N ARG A 90 -10.26 -7.67 11.27
CA ARG A 90 -9.06 -7.38 12.07
C ARG A 90 -7.91 -6.86 11.22
N THR A 91 -8.16 -6.64 9.93
CA THR A 91 -7.16 -6.18 8.94
C THR A 91 -7.56 -4.81 8.43
N ALA A 92 -6.65 -3.84 8.54
CA ALA A 92 -6.77 -2.52 7.94
C ALA A 92 -5.57 -2.24 7.03
N LEU A 93 -5.71 -1.28 6.13
CA LEU A 93 -4.63 -0.85 5.24
C LEU A 93 -4.53 0.67 5.24
N ARG A 94 -3.31 1.19 5.36
CA ARG A 94 -3.01 2.60 5.16
C ARG A 94 -2.44 2.81 3.76
N VAL A 95 -2.94 3.82 3.03
CA VAL A 95 -2.54 4.15 1.65
C VAL A 95 -2.26 5.64 1.48
N SER A 96 -1.45 6.00 0.50
CA SER A 96 -1.09 7.40 0.16
C SER A 96 -1.36 7.70 -1.32
N PRO A 97 -2.62 7.79 -1.79
CA PRO A 97 -2.92 8.06 -3.19
C PRO A 97 -2.40 9.43 -3.66
N GLY A 98 -2.15 10.37 -2.74
CA GLY A 98 -1.54 11.66 -3.00
C GLY A 98 -0.01 11.66 -3.15
N ALA A 99 0.65 10.50 -3.22
CA ALA A 99 2.11 10.36 -3.29
C ALA A 99 2.83 11.23 -2.25
N TYR A 100 2.50 10.96 -1.00
CA TYR A 100 2.91 11.77 0.13
C TYR A 100 4.26 11.34 0.73
N PHE A 101 5.02 12.32 1.27
CA PHE A 101 6.25 12.16 2.03
C PHE A 101 7.47 11.78 1.17
N ASN A 102 7.78 10.51 0.95
CA ASN A 102 8.99 10.07 0.23
C ASN A 102 8.74 9.74 -1.26
N MET A 103 7.57 10.05 -1.78
CA MET A 103 7.16 9.72 -3.13
C MET A 103 7.03 10.95 -3.99
N ALA A 104 7.52 10.87 -5.23
CA ALA A 104 7.24 11.88 -6.24
C ALA A 104 5.85 11.65 -6.84
N THR A 105 5.10 12.72 -7.01
CA THR A 105 3.77 12.69 -7.61
C THR A 105 3.85 12.33 -9.11
N ASP A 106 3.06 11.35 -9.54
CA ASP A 106 2.82 11.04 -10.96
C ASP A 106 1.29 10.92 -11.18
N PRO A 107 0.70 11.71 -12.11
CA PRO A 107 -0.74 11.61 -12.40
C PRO A 107 -1.22 10.21 -12.83
N LYS A 108 -0.33 9.37 -13.35
CA LYS A 108 -0.63 7.98 -13.72
C LYS A 108 -0.96 7.10 -12.51
N ASP A 109 -0.48 7.48 -11.32
CA ASP A 109 -0.73 6.74 -10.08
C ASP A 109 -2.23 6.63 -9.79
N ARG A 110 -3.03 7.61 -10.24
CA ARG A 110 -4.48 7.55 -10.14
C ARG A 110 -5.05 6.23 -10.68
N ALA A 111 -4.59 5.79 -11.85
CA ALA A 111 -5.09 4.55 -12.44
C ALA A 111 -4.80 3.31 -11.59
N VAL A 112 -3.70 3.32 -10.83
CA VAL A 112 -3.36 2.25 -9.88
C VAL A 112 -4.35 2.23 -8.72
N PHE A 113 -4.68 3.39 -8.17
CA PHE A 113 -5.66 3.48 -7.07
C PHE A 113 -7.10 3.28 -7.55
N ASP A 114 -7.46 3.70 -8.78
CA ASP A 114 -8.76 3.39 -9.41
C ASP A 114 -8.99 1.87 -9.55
N TYR A 115 -7.90 1.08 -9.70
CA TYR A 115 -7.96 -0.38 -9.68
C TYR A 115 -7.93 -0.95 -8.26
N LEU A 116 -7.02 -0.46 -7.41
CA LEU A 116 -6.77 -1.00 -6.07
C LEU A 116 -7.98 -0.84 -5.13
N LEU A 117 -8.60 0.36 -5.11
CA LEU A 117 -9.66 0.68 -4.13
C LEU A 117 -10.88 -0.23 -4.27
N PRO A 118 -11.47 -0.46 -5.47
CA PRO A 118 -12.57 -1.41 -5.63
C PRO A 118 -12.17 -2.86 -5.28
N GLU A 119 -10.90 -3.24 -5.49
CA GLU A 119 -10.41 -4.56 -5.10
C GLU A 119 -10.33 -4.71 -3.57
N LEU A 120 -9.98 -3.65 -2.85
CA LEU A 120 -9.98 -3.62 -1.39
C LEU A 120 -11.40 -3.64 -0.82
N ASP A 121 -12.36 -2.94 -1.44
CA ASP A 121 -13.77 -2.94 -1.02
C ASP A 121 -14.35 -4.37 -1.00
N LYS A 122 -14.08 -5.17 -2.04
CA LYS A 122 -14.49 -6.59 -2.11
C LYS A 122 -14.00 -7.41 -0.92
N ARG A 123 -12.90 -7.02 -0.28
CA ARG A 123 -12.27 -7.71 0.85
C ARG A 123 -12.87 -7.33 2.20
N SER A 124 -13.69 -6.29 2.25
CA SER A 124 -14.42 -5.83 3.45
C SER A 124 -13.50 -5.66 4.67
N LEU A 125 -12.41 -4.92 4.51
CA LEU A 125 -11.45 -4.60 5.57
C LEU A 125 -12.13 -3.90 6.76
N ALA A 126 -11.45 -3.84 7.90
CA ALA A 126 -11.92 -3.08 9.05
C ALA A 126 -12.05 -1.59 8.73
N PHE A 127 -11.05 -1.02 8.07
CA PHE A 127 -11.05 0.34 7.55
C PHE A 127 -9.88 0.55 6.55
N LEU A 128 -9.99 1.63 5.76
CA LEU A 128 -8.87 2.23 5.03
C LEU A 128 -8.44 3.52 5.74
N HIS A 129 -7.12 3.68 5.92
CA HIS A 129 -6.52 4.86 6.51
C HIS A 129 -5.74 5.64 5.46
N ILE A 130 -5.93 6.93 5.38
CA ILE A 130 -5.25 7.78 4.39
C ILE A 130 -4.04 8.43 5.01
N GLY A 131 -2.87 8.17 4.44
CA GLY A 131 -1.60 8.76 4.86
C GLY A 131 -1.41 10.14 4.27
N ILE A 132 -1.86 11.18 4.98
CA ILE A 132 -1.71 12.58 4.59
C ILE A 132 -1.58 13.48 5.83
N PHE A 133 -0.88 14.62 5.70
CA PHE A 133 -0.77 15.62 6.80
C PHE A 133 -1.96 16.57 6.86
N ASP A 134 -2.45 16.98 5.69
CA ASP A 134 -3.53 17.95 5.57
C ASP A 134 -4.60 17.38 4.63
N ASP A 135 -5.72 16.99 5.22
CA ASP A 135 -6.85 16.42 4.48
C ASP A 135 -7.60 17.46 3.62
N ALA A 136 -7.33 18.74 3.82
CA ALA A 136 -7.82 19.81 2.96
C ALA A 136 -6.99 20.03 1.69
N MET A 137 -5.83 19.34 1.57
CA MET A 137 -4.99 19.44 0.37
C MET A 137 -5.67 18.76 -0.81
N ASP A 138 -5.86 19.51 -1.89
CA ASP A 138 -6.36 18.99 -3.17
C ASP A 138 -5.23 18.52 -4.08
N PHE A 139 -5.52 17.46 -4.82
CA PHE A 139 -4.66 16.88 -5.84
C PHE A 139 -5.41 16.89 -7.18
N ASP A 140 -4.93 17.69 -8.13
CA ASP A 140 -5.58 17.86 -9.45
C ASP A 140 -5.87 16.51 -10.12
N TYR A 141 -4.90 15.58 -10.09
CA TYR A 141 -5.05 14.28 -10.73
C TYR A 141 -5.99 13.32 -10.00
N LEU A 142 -6.31 13.57 -8.72
CA LEU A 142 -7.34 12.84 -7.98
C LEU A 142 -8.73 13.50 -8.12
N GLY A 143 -8.78 14.77 -8.51
CA GLY A 143 -10.00 15.55 -8.63
C GLY A 143 -10.53 16.07 -7.30
N GLY A 144 -9.66 16.26 -6.30
CA GLY A 144 -9.99 16.75 -4.97
C GLY A 144 -9.06 16.22 -3.90
N SER A 145 -9.49 16.25 -2.65
CA SER A 145 -8.70 15.72 -1.54
C SER A 145 -8.57 14.18 -1.60
N ALA A 146 -7.49 13.65 -1.03
CA ALA A 146 -7.25 12.20 -0.96
C ALA A 146 -8.42 11.47 -0.27
N SER A 147 -8.98 12.03 0.79
CA SER A 147 -10.14 11.45 1.50
C SER A 147 -11.39 11.40 0.62
N SER A 148 -11.68 12.49 -0.11
CA SER A 148 -12.83 12.54 -1.02
C SER A 148 -12.69 11.51 -2.14
N TYR A 149 -11.48 11.41 -2.71
CA TYR A 149 -11.17 10.43 -3.75
C TYR A 149 -11.34 8.99 -3.26
N VAL A 150 -10.77 8.64 -2.11
CA VAL A 150 -10.88 7.27 -1.56
C VAL A 150 -12.34 6.93 -1.27
N ARG A 151 -13.10 7.82 -0.61
CA ARG A 151 -14.53 7.57 -0.32
C ARG A 151 -15.41 7.38 -1.56
N ALA A 152 -15.04 8.01 -2.67
CA ALA A 152 -15.80 7.89 -3.92
C ALA A 152 -15.51 6.57 -4.66
N ASN A 153 -14.41 5.88 -4.32
CA ASN A 153 -13.90 4.70 -5.05
C ASN A 153 -13.78 3.43 -4.20
N SER A 154 -14.19 3.48 -2.92
CA SER A 154 -14.19 2.34 -2.00
C SER A 154 -15.54 2.07 -1.38
#